data_dad7571af553992d47df6f6656a07852
#
_entry.id   dad7571af553992d47df6f6656a07852
#
_cell.length_a   1.000
_cell.length_b   1.000
_cell.length_c   1.000
_cell.angle_alpha   90.00
_cell.angle_beta   90.00
_cell.angle_gamma   90.00
#
_symmetry.space_group_name_H-M   'P 1'
#
loop_
_entity.id
_entity.type
_entity.pdbx_description
1 polymer ?
#
loop_
_entity_poly.entity_id
_entity_poly.type
_entity_poly.pdbx_seq_one_letter_code
_entity_poly.pdbx_strand_id
1 'polypeptide(L)'
;MTVPRHHDTALPRDAADEKSVLTGFLGHLRGAVAAKADGVGDPAAREPGVPSGTSLLGLLTHLTHVERHYFLGEAVRDWPATFRPRDEDTAEDVVAAYREATARADAVIDTWSDLDRAAPLPAGRRSAPSRRWLIVHMIEETGRHAGHADILRERIDGRTGR
;
A
#
# COMPACT_ATOMS: atom_id res chain seq x y z
N MET A 1 25.18 -7.29 18.82
CA MET A 1 25.02 -6.39 17.66
C MET A 1 23.60 -5.86 17.70
N THR A 2 23.42 -4.56 17.86
CA THR A 2 22.09 -3.93 17.88
C THR A 2 21.61 -3.83 16.44
N VAL A 3 20.49 -4.49 16.10
CA VAL A 3 19.85 -4.35 14.79
C VAL A 3 19.37 -2.91 14.65
N PRO A 4 19.67 -2.21 13.54
CA PRO A 4 19.20 -0.84 13.32
C PRO A 4 17.66 -0.85 13.25
N ARG A 5 17.03 -0.10 14.15
CA ARG A 5 15.57 0.11 14.08
C ARG A 5 15.28 1.12 12.98
N HIS A 6 14.42 0.76 12.03
CA HIS A 6 13.82 1.71 11.11
C HIS A 6 12.59 2.30 11.80
N HIS A 7 12.66 3.60 12.14
CA HIS A 7 11.49 4.28 12.71
C HIS A 7 10.55 4.70 11.58
N ASP A 8 9.32 4.23 11.62
CA ASP A 8 8.26 4.75 10.78
C ASP A 8 8.01 6.24 11.11
N THR A 9 7.50 6.99 10.14
CA THR A 9 7.11 8.40 10.36
C THR A 9 6.07 8.50 11.48
N ALA A 10 6.07 9.62 12.20
CA ALA A 10 5.10 9.82 13.28
C ALA A 10 3.64 9.78 12.77
N LEU A 11 2.73 9.28 13.61
CA LEU A 11 1.29 9.32 13.32
C LEU A 11 0.80 10.77 13.16
N PRO A 12 -0.20 11.03 12.29
CA PRO A 12 -0.77 12.36 12.06
C PRO A 12 -1.62 12.80 13.28
N ARG A 13 -1.01 13.47 14.25
CA ARG A 13 -1.70 13.90 15.49
C ARG A 13 -2.37 15.26 15.38
N ASP A 14 -1.91 16.12 14.45
CA ASP A 14 -2.30 17.52 14.35
C ASP A 14 -3.37 17.78 13.27
N ALA A 15 -3.95 16.73 12.69
CA ALA A 15 -5.00 16.83 11.70
C ALA A 15 -6.31 17.32 12.37
N ALA A 16 -6.88 18.42 11.86
CA ALA A 16 -8.01 19.10 12.49
C ALA A 16 -9.39 18.64 11.99
N ASP A 17 -9.48 18.08 10.80
CA ASP A 17 -10.72 17.63 10.18
C ASP A 17 -10.67 16.14 9.80
N GLU A 18 -11.85 15.56 9.59
CA GLU A 18 -12.00 14.14 9.31
C GLU A 18 -11.19 13.69 8.08
N LYS A 19 -11.25 14.45 6.98
CA LYS A 19 -10.52 14.09 5.75
C LYS A 19 -9.02 14.08 6.01
N SER A 20 -8.51 15.11 6.67
CA SER A 20 -7.08 15.22 7.00
C SER A 20 -6.62 14.09 7.94
N VAL A 21 -7.45 13.68 8.91
CA VAL A 21 -7.16 12.53 9.77
C VAL A 21 -7.05 11.26 8.95
N LEU A 22 -8.07 10.96 8.14
CA LEU A 22 -8.13 9.72 7.36
C LEU A 22 -7.00 9.64 6.33
N THR A 23 -6.76 10.71 5.58
CA THR A 23 -5.69 10.74 4.58
C THR A 23 -4.31 10.71 5.20
N GLY A 24 -4.14 11.32 6.38
CA GLY A 24 -2.90 11.27 7.15
C GLY A 24 -2.57 9.84 7.60
N PHE A 25 -3.54 9.08 8.11
CA PHE A 25 -3.33 7.66 8.47
C PHE A 25 -3.03 6.81 7.23
N LEU A 26 -3.76 7.02 6.13
CA LEU A 26 -3.50 6.29 4.89
C LEU A 26 -2.08 6.59 4.37
N GLY A 27 -1.68 7.85 4.33
CA GLY A 27 -0.34 8.26 3.90
C GLY A 27 0.77 7.68 4.78
N HIS A 28 0.57 7.65 6.12
CA HIS A 28 1.49 7.02 7.06
C HIS A 28 1.70 5.53 6.73
N LEU A 29 0.62 4.77 6.53
CA LEU A 29 0.70 3.34 6.22
C LEU A 29 1.33 3.07 4.86
N ARG A 30 1.00 3.88 3.83
CA ARG A 30 1.63 3.79 2.50
C ARG A 30 3.14 4.03 2.58
N GLY A 31 3.55 5.02 3.34
CA GLY A 31 4.97 5.30 3.59
C GLY A 31 5.66 4.15 4.31
N ALA A 32 5.03 3.58 5.33
CA ALA A 32 5.56 2.44 6.08
C ALA A 32 5.78 1.22 5.18
N VAL A 33 4.80 0.86 4.34
CA VAL A 33 4.94 -0.28 3.41
C VAL A 33 6.06 -0.04 2.40
N ALA A 34 6.11 1.15 1.78
CA ALA A 34 7.16 1.47 0.79
C ALA A 34 8.56 1.38 1.41
N ALA A 35 8.72 1.88 2.64
CA ALA A 35 10.00 1.87 3.35
C ALA A 35 10.51 0.45 3.66
N LYS A 36 9.62 -0.58 3.72
CA LYS A 36 10.06 -1.96 3.95
C LYS A 36 10.86 -2.54 2.77
N ALA A 37 10.71 -2.00 1.57
CA ALA A 37 11.53 -2.41 0.42
C ALA A 37 12.86 -1.64 0.31
N ASP A 38 13.02 -0.54 1.05
CA ASP A 38 14.21 0.30 0.97
C ASP A 38 15.48 -0.48 1.40
N GLY A 39 16.45 -0.55 0.49
CA GLY A 39 17.73 -1.22 0.73
C GLY A 39 17.66 -2.75 0.76
N VAL A 40 16.56 -3.35 0.34
CA VAL A 40 16.47 -4.80 0.11
C VAL A 40 16.83 -5.09 -1.34
N GLY A 41 17.81 -5.97 -1.54
CA GLY A 41 18.17 -6.42 -2.89
C GLY A 41 17.05 -7.22 -3.55
N ASP A 42 16.93 -7.09 -4.87
CA ASP A 42 15.86 -7.69 -5.68
C ASP A 42 15.64 -9.19 -5.41
N PRO A 43 16.67 -10.07 -5.37
CA PRO A 43 16.43 -11.49 -5.10
C PRO A 43 15.75 -11.72 -3.74
N ALA A 44 16.20 -11.07 -2.68
CA ALA A 44 15.66 -11.25 -1.34
C ALA A 44 14.24 -10.68 -1.20
N ALA A 45 13.96 -9.53 -1.84
CA ALA A 45 12.65 -8.90 -1.80
C ALA A 45 11.58 -9.68 -2.61
N ARG A 46 12.01 -10.44 -3.61
CA ARG A 46 11.16 -11.27 -4.48
C ARG A 46 10.91 -12.66 -3.90
N GLU A 47 11.84 -13.17 -3.09
CA GLU A 47 11.74 -14.51 -2.53
C GLU A 47 10.54 -14.63 -1.57
N PRO A 48 9.72 -15.70 -1.70
CA PRO A 48 8.63 -15.95 -0.77
C PRO A 48 9.13 -16.12 0.67
N GLY A 49 8.65 -15.29 1.57
CA GLY A 49 8.99 -15.38 2.99
C GLY A 49 8.10 -16.33 3.79
N VAL A 50 7.01 -16.82 3.18
CA VAL A 50 6.04 -17.73 3.80
C VAL A 50 5.55 -18.76 2.79
N PRO A 51 5.05 -19.96 3.25
CA PRO A 51 4.62 -21.06 2.36
C PRO A 51 3.53 -20.69 1.36
N SER A 52 2.72 -19.68 1.64
CA SER A 52 1.69 -19.16 0.71
C SER A 52 2.24 -18.46 -0.52
N GLY A 53 3.54 -18.23 -0.59
CA GLY A 53 4.19 -17.56 -1.72
C GLY A 53 4.28 -16.04 -1.61
N THR A 54 3.86 -15.46 -0.47
CA THR A 54 3.90 -14.01 -0.28
C THR A 54 5.34 -13.51 -0.14
N SER A 55 5.71 -12.53 -0.95
CA SER A 55 7.00 -11.84 -0.93
C SER A 55 6.81 -10.34 -0.69
N LEU A 56 7.90 -9.65 -0.35
CA LEU A 56 7.85 -8.21 -0.11
C LEU A 56 7.45 -7.43 -1.38
N LEU A 57 8.04 -7.78 -2.54
CA LEU A 57 7.65 -7.16 -3.82
C LEU A 57 6.23 -7.56 -4.23
N GLY A 58 5.80 -8.77 -3.93
CA GLY A 58 4.43 -9.22 -4.18
C GLY A 58 3.40 -8.38 -3.44
N LEU A 59 3.66 -8.02 -2.19
CA LEU A 59 2.77 -7.12 -1.41
C LEU A 59 2.68 -5.73 -2.03
N LEU A 60 3.81 -5.13 -2.42
CA LEU A 60 3.82 -3.80 -3.06
C LEU A 60 3.12 -3.82 -4.42
N THR A 61 3.35 -4.87 -5.22
CA THR A 61 2.65 -5.04 -6.51
C THR A 61 1.15 -5.16 -6.30
N HIS A 62 0.73 -5.96 -5.32
CA HIS A 62 -0.69 -6.10 -4.96
C HIS A 62 -1.29 -4.76 -4.56
N LEU A 63 -0.68 -4.05 -3.63
CA LEU A 63 -1.17 -2.74 -3.19
C LEU A 63 -1.20 -1.70 -4.31
N THR A 64 -0.27 -1.76 -5.28
CA THR A 64 -0.32 -0.93 -6.49
C THR A 64 -1.61 -1.19 -7.28
N HIS A 65 -1.98 -2.45 -7.47
CA HIS A 65 -3.24 -2.81 -8.13
C HIS A 65 -4.47 -2.40 -7.32
N VAL A 66 -4.42 -2.52 -6.01
CA VAL A 66 -5.50 -2.10 -5.10
C VAL A 66 -5.74 -0.59 -5.22
N GLU A 67 -4.68 0.24 -5.15
CA GLU A 67 -4.76 1.69 -5.34
C GLU A 67 -5.38 2.07 -6.69
N ARG A 68 -4.88 1.48 -7.77
CA ARG A 68 -5.37 1.74 -9.12
C ARG A 68 -6.82 1.29 -9.31
N HIS A 69 -7.19 0.15 -8.74
CA HIS A 69 -8.56 -0.35 -8.84
C HIS A 69 -9.54 0.59 -8.15
N TYR A 70 -9.30 0.93 -6.90
CA TYR A 70 -10.26 1.67 -6.09
C TYR A 70 -10.30 3.16 -6.36
N PHE A 71 -9.17 3.80 -6.64
CA PHE A 71 -9.12 5.24 -6.87
C PHE A 71 -9.10 5.63 -8.34
N LEU A 72 -8.51 4.81 -9.21
CA LEU A 72 -8.36 5.13 -10.63
C LEU A 72 -9.31 4.33 -11.55
N GLY A 73 -10.14 3.45 -10.98
CA GLY A 73 -11.14 2.69 -11.72
C GLY A 73 -10.59 1.58 -12.61
N GLU A 74 -9.32 1.19 -12.43
CA GLU A 74 -8.70 0.14 -13.24
C GLU A 74 -9.31 -1.24 -12.92
N ALA A 75 -9.54 -2.06 -13.96
CA ALA A 75 -10.09 -3.40 -13.80
C ALA A 75 -9.00 -4.38 -13.34
N VAL A 76 -9.28 -5.15 -12.32
CA VAL A 76 -8.47 -6.31 -11.92
C VAL A 76 -9.23 -7.58 -12.27
N ARG A 77 -8.64 -8.42 -13.13
CA ARG A 77 -9.25 -9.68 -13.60
C ARG A 77 -8.94 -10.87 -12.70
N ASP A 78 -7.76 -10.86 -12.10
CA ASP A 78 -7.24 -11.95 -11.28
C ASP A 78 -6.52 -11.36 -10.06
N TRP A 79 -7.18 -11.33 -8.90
CA TRP A 79 -6.62 -10.80 -7.67
C TRP A 79 -5.41 -11.60 -7.16
N PRO A 80 -5.41 -12.93 -7.14
CA PRO A 80 -4.22 -13.71 -6.82
C PRO A 80 -2.99 -13.38 -7.69
N ALA A 81 -3.18 -13.07 -8.96
CA ALA A 81 -2.07 -12.71 -9.86
C ALA A 81 -1.44 -11.36 -9.49
N THR A 82 -2.16 -10.46 -8.82
CA THR A 82 -1.62 -9.14 -8.40
C THR A 82 -0.46 -9.25 -7.41
N PHE A 83 -0.30 -10.39 -6.72
CA PHE A 83 0.83 -10.64 -5.82
C PHE A 83 2.11 -11.09 -6.54
N ARG A 84 2.11 -11.11 -7.87
CA ARG A 84 3.25 -11.55 -8.68
C ARG A 84 3.82 -10.36 -9.44
N PRO A 85 4.96 -9.78 -9.00
CA PRO A 85 5.68 -8.80 -9.80
C PRO A 85 6.14 -9.46 -11.10
N ARG A 86 6.26 -8.70 -12.18
CA ARG A 86 6.79 -9.22 -13.44
C ARG A 86 8.27 -9.56 -13.27
N ASP A 87 8.74 -10.56 -14.02
CA ASP A 87 10.13 -11.03 -13.91
C ASP A 87 11.15 -9.93 -14.29
N GLU A 88 10.77 -9.04 -15.20
CA GLU A 88 11.58 -7.91 -15.65
C GLU A 88 11.60 -6.71 -14.69
N ASP A 89 10.64 -6.60 -13.76
CA ASP A 89 10.58 -5.47 -12.83
C ASP A 89 11.64 -5.61 -11.73
N THR A 90 12.44 -4.59 -11.53
CA THR A 90 13.34 -4.51 -10.38
C THR A 90 12.58 -4.11 -9.10
N ALA A 91 13.21 -4.30 -7.94
CA ALA A 91 12.64 -3.80 -6.68
C ALA A 91 12.38 -2.28 -6.73
N GLU A 92 13.26 -1.52 -7.38
CA GLU A 92 13.09 -0.07 -7.56
C GLU A 92 11.89 0.25 -8.44
N ASP A 93 11.67 -0.50 -9.54
CA ASP A 93 10.51 -0.32 -10.43
C ASP A 93 9.20 -0.58 -9.69
N VAL A 94 9.13 -1.64 -8.87
CA VAL A 94 7.95 -1.96 -8.08
C VAL A 94 7.64 -0.87 -7.05
N VAL A 95 8.66 -0.38 -6.35
CA VAL A 95 8.49 0.74 -5.39
C VAL A 95 8.07 2.02 -6.09
N ALA A 96 8.67 2.33 -7.24
CA ALA A 96 8.31 3.51 -8.04
C ALA A 96 6.86 3.44 -8.54
N ALA A 97 6.42 2.26 -9.02
CA ALA A 97 5.05 2.03 -9.47
C ALA A 97 4.03 2.20 -8.33
N TYR A 98 4.36 1.73 -7.12
CA TYR A 98 3.52 1.92 -5.94
C TYR A 98 3.42 3.40 -5.56
N ARG A 99 4.53 4.12 -5.50
CA ARG A 99 4.54 5.56 -5.20
C ARG A 99 3.79 6.39 -6.25
N GLU A 100 3.90 6.03 -7.51
CA GLU A 100 3.14 6.66 -8.60
C GLU A 100 1.63 6.42 -8.42
N ALA A 101 1.22 5.19 -8.13
CA ALA A 101 -0.18 4.86 -7.93
C ALA A 101 -0.78 5.60 -6.73
N THR A 102 -0.06 5.67 -5.60
CA THR A 102 -0.51 6.41 -4.41
C THR A 102 -0.60 7.91 -4.66
N ALA A 103 0.37 8.51 -5.37
CA ALA A 103 0.32 9.93 -5.72
C ALA A 103 -0.88 10.27 -6.62
N ARG A 104 -1.21 9.40 -7.57
CA ARG A 104 -2.41 9.55 -8.41
C ARG A 104 -3.70 9.39 -7.60
N ALA A 105 -3.73 8.44 -6.66
CA ALA A 105 -4.86 8.26 -5.76
C ALA A 105 -5.06 9.51 -4.87
N ASP A 106 -3.98 10.10 -4.35
CA ASP A 106 -4.03 11.33 -3.56
C ASP A 106 -4.60 12.49 -4.39
N ALA A 107 -4.19 12.63 -5.65
CA ALA A 107 -4.75 13.65 -6.54
C ALA A 107 -6.27 13.48 -6.74
N VAL A 108 -6.79 12.25 -6.76
CA VAL A 108 -8.24 11.99 -6.79
C VAL A 108 -8.89 12.37 -5.46
N ILE A 109 -8.32 11.94 -4.33
CA ILE A 109 -8.84 12.24 -2.99
C ILE A 109 -8.86 13.76 -2.73
N ASP A 110 -7.88 14.49 -3.20
CA ASP A 110 -7.79 15.95 -3.04
C ASP A 110 -8.97 16.69 -3.64
N THR A 111 -9.54 16.15 -4.72
CA THR A 111 -10.77 16.72 -5.32
C THR A 111 -12.04 16.52 -4.48
N TRP A 112 -12.00 15.72 -3.43
CA TRP A 112 -13.18 15.37 -2.64
C TRP A 112 -13.46 16.40 -1.55
N SER A 113 -14.51 17.16 -1.70
CA SER A 113 -15.02 18.08 -0.68
C SER A 113 -16.05 17.46 0.26
N ASP A 114 -16.66 16.32 -0.14
CA ASP A 114 -17.73 15.64 0.58
C ASP A 114 -17.45 14.13 0.60
N LEU A 115 -17.22 13.58 1.77
CA LEU A 115 -16.89 12.17 1.98
C LEU A 115 -18.11 11.23 1.97
N ASP A 116 -19.32 11.77 2.06
CA ASP A 116 -20.56 10.97 2.00
C ASP A 116 -20.93 10.61 0.56
N ARG A 117 -20.38 11.31 -0.43
CA ARG A 117 -20.62 11.01 -1.83
C ARG A 117 -20.03 9.69 -2.25
N ALA A 118 -20.57 9.13 -3.34
CA ALA A 118 -20.04 7.91 -3.94
C ALA A 118 -18.57 8.08 -4.36
N ALA A 119 -17.76 7.09 -4.09
CA ALA A 119 -16.40 6.97 -4.59
C ALA A 119 -16.40 6.62 -6.09
N PRO A 120 -15.24 6.65 -6.78
CA PRO A 120 -15.12 6.09 -8.11
C PRO A 120 -15.67 4.65 -8.14
N LEU A 121 -16.37 4.31 -9.21
CA LEU A 121 -16.92 2.96 -9.39
C LEU A 121 -15.88 2.11 -10.10
N PRO A 122 -15.29 1.10 -9.43
CA PRO A 122 -14.39 0.19 -10.11
C PRO A 122 -15.10 -0.57 -11.24
N ALA A 123 -14.37 -0.89 -12.29
CA ALA A 123 -14.89 -1.64 -13.43
C ALA A 123 -15.52 -2.96 -12.98
N GLY A 124 -16.72 -3.26 -13.48
CA GLY A 124 -17.47 -4.48 -13.14
C GLY A 124 -18.30 -4.42 -11.86
N ARG A 125 -18.28 -3.32 -11.11
CA ARG A 125 -19.11 -3.12 -9.92
C ARG A 125 -20.46 -2.46 -10.27
N ARG A 126 -21.53 -2.82 -9.53
CA ARG A 126 -22.88 -2.26 -9.72
C ARG A 126 -23.15 -1.01 -8.89
N SER A 127 -22.41 -0.84 -7.79
CA SER A 127 -22.55 0.30 -6.89
C SER A 127 -21.19 0.67 -6.29
N ALA A 128 -20.99 1.96 -6.06
CA ALA A 128 -19.81 2.46 -5.37
C ALA A 128 -20.12 2.66 -3.87
N PRO A 129 -19.17 2.40 -2.96
CA PRO A 129 -19.26 2.80 -1.56
C PRO A 129 -19.15 4.33 -1.45
N SER A 130 -19.36 4.87 -0.22
CA SER A 130 -18.99 6.26 0.03
C SER A 130 -17.47 6.47 -0.01
N ARG A 131 -17.05 7.70 -0.27
CA ARG A 131 -15.63 8.10 -0.25
C ARG A 131 -15.00 7.84 1.12
N ARG A 132 -15.73 8.10 2.21
CA ARG A 132 -15.31 7.78 3.58
C ARG A 132 -15.03 6.29 3.73
N TRP A 133 -15.98 5.46 3.33
CA TRP A 133 -15.82 4.01 3.40
C TRP A 133 -14.57 3.55 2.63
N LEU A 134 -14.35 4.12 1.45
CA LEU A 134 -13.21 3.76 0.62
C LEU A 134 -11.88 4.10 1.31
N ILE A 135 -11.74 5.31 1.89
CA ILE A 135 -10.50 5.67 2.59
C ILE A 135 -10.28 4.76 3.80
N VAL A 136 -11.34 4.47 4.58
CA VAL A 136 -11.25 3.55 5.74
C VAL A 136 -10.84 2.14 5.30
N HIS A 137 -11.44 1.63 4.21
CA HIS A 137 -11.06 0.34 3.65
C HIS A 137 -9.59 0.30 3.21
N MET A 138 -9.11 1.37 2.58
CA MET A 138 -7.72 1.46 2.17
C MET A 138 -6.75 1.57 3.35
N ILE A 139 -7.15 2.21 4.45
CA ILE A 139 -6.38 2.20 5.71
C ILE A 139 -6.29 0.77 6.26
N GLU A 140 -7.41 0.04 6.31
CA GLU A 140 -7.46 -1.35 6.78
C GLU A 140 -6.59 -2.26 5.92
N GLU A 141 -6.75 -2.21 4.60
CA GLU A 141 -6.05 -3.05 3.65
C GLU A 141 -4.54 -2.77 3.65
N THR A 142 -4.15 -1.48 3.58
CA THR A 142 -2.74 -1.09 3.63
C THR A 142 -2.11 -1.43 4.99
N GLY A 143 -2.83 -1.23 6.09
CA GLY A 143 -2.37 -1.57 7.44
C GLY A 143 -2.15 -3.06 7.64
N ARG A 144 -3.03 -3.90 7.11
CA ARG A 144 -2.88 -5.36 7.12
C ARG A 144 -1.59 -5.77 6.40
N HIS A 145 -1.38 -5.25 5.21
CA HIS A 145 -0.21 -5.57 4.40
C HIS A 145 1.08 -4.92 4.93
N ALA A 146 1.00 -3.79 5.62
CA ALA A 146 2.14 -3.21 6.33
C ALA A 146 2.67 -4.17 7.41
N GLY A 147 1.77 -4.75 8.21
CA GLY A 147 2.14 -5.78 9.21
C GLY A 147 2.74 -7.04 8.58
N HIS A 148 2.24 -7.49 7.42
CA HIS A 148 2.86 -8.58 6.67
C HIS A 148 4.27 -8.20 6.17
N ALA A 149 4.44 -6.99 5.66
CA ALA A 149 5.74 -6.49 5.19
C ALA A 149 6.75 -6.36 6.33
N ASP A 150 6.33 -5.99 7.54
CA ASP A 150 7.18 -5.98 8.73
C ASP A 150 7.79 -7.35 9.00
N ILE A 151 6.95 -8.39 9.03
CA ILE A 151 7.39 -9.77 9.28
C ILE A 151 8.33 -10.26 8.17
N LEU A 152 8.01 -9.98 6.91
CA LEU A 152 8.85 -10.36 5.78
C LEU A 152 10.20 -9.65 5.84
N ARG A 153 10.23 -8.35 6.18
CA ARG A 153 11.46 -7.59 6.33
C ARG A 153 12.34 -8.12 7.45
N GLU A 154 11.75 -8.41 8.60
CA GLU A 154 12.47 -9.01 9.73
C GLU A 154 13.13 -10.35 9.36
N ARG A 155 12.44 -11.17 8.56
CA ARG A 155 12.98 -12.46 8.06
C ARG A 155 14.12 -12.29 7.07
N ILE A 156 14.14 -11.21 6.28
CA ILE A 156 15.18 -10.96 5.28
C ILE A 156 16.48 -10.47 5.94
N ASP A 157 16.41 -9.48 6.81
CA ASP A 157 17.59 -8.82 7.35
C ASP A 157 17.53 -8.49 8.85
N GLY A 158 16.52 -8.95 9.56
CA GLY A 158 16.35 -8.74 11.00
C GLY A 158 15.86 -7.34 11.37
N ARG A 159 15.56 -6.46 10.42
CA ARG A 159 15.04 -5.12 10.73
C ARG A 159 13.59 -5.21 11.15
N THR A 160 13.28 -4.58 12.29
CA THR A 160 11.91 -4.48 12.80
C THR A 160 11.36 -3.09 12.52
N GLY A 161 10.08 -3.01 12.16
CA GLY A 161 9.29 -1.78 12.16
C GLY A 161 9.10 -1.28 13.61
N ARG A 162 9.25 0.02 13.87
CA ARG A 162 9.18 0.76 15.14
C ARG A 162 10.49 0.99 15.84
#